data_d614002e57af2e937acf57ae650c4e59
#
_entry.id   d614002e57af2e937acf57ae650c4e59
#
_cell.length_a   1.000
_cell.length_b   1.000
_cell.length_c   1.000
_cell.angle_alpha   90.00
_cell.angle_beta   90.00
_cell.angle_gamma   90.00
#
_symmetry.space_group_name_H-M   'P 1'
#
loop_
_entity.id
_entity.type
_entity.pdbx_description
1 polymer ?
#
loop_
_entity_poly.entity_id
_entity_poly.type
_entity_poly.pdbx_seq_one_letter_code
_entity_poly.pdbx_strand_id
1 'polypeptide(L)'
;LDRLFRDFLGWQPNVPHTPSGLAKYLAPLSRFLRSEVENALGLPGSAVGLLAGEWRQFFFPDSDDAKFADAYAQTVTYAMLLARLSGAPKLDPTEAAKTLDKNNGLLAQTLKLLGHDDARKELAVGFEMLQRSLEALDPHDFLKSKPDLWLYFYEDFLAAYDPKLRKDYGVYYTPREVVELQVRLASELLEKRFGKKLGFADDGVVFLDPAVGTGTYPVAAVKHGLEKVRKRSGPGAVPARARQMAENMHGFEVLVGPYAVAHLRLTQALEGAMNDAKAAAG
;
A
#
# COMPACT_ATOMS: atom_id res chain seq x y z
N LEU A 1 -31.69 -26.24 -15.45
CA LEU A 1 -31.41 -24.86 -15.89
C LEU A 1 -31.41 -23.90 -14.71
N ASP A 2 -32.49 -23.85 -13.88
CA ASP A 2 -32.61 -22.94 -12.74
C ASP A 2 -31.46 -23.08 -11.71
N ARG A 3 -30.98 -24.29 -11.46
CA ARG A 3 -29.83 -24.53 -10.57
C ARG A 3 -28.55 -23.97 -11.17
N LEU A 4 -28.33 -24.21 -12.46
CA LEU A 4 -27.17 -23.68 -13.19
C LEU A 4 -27.15 -22.15 -13.20
N PHE A 5 -28.30 -21.52 -13.42
CA PHE A 5 -28.43 -20.07 -13.37
C PHE A 5 -28.24 -19.52 -11.95
N ARG A 6 -28.76 -20.18 -10.91
CA ARG A 6 -28.53 -19.78 -9.52
C ARG A 6 -27.06 -19.91 -9.14
N ASP A 7 -26.40 -21.01 -9.52
CA ASP A 7 -24.98 -21.23 -9.24
C ASP A 7 -24.12 -20.20 -10.01
N PHE A 8 -24.50 -19.86 -11.26
CA PHE A 8 -23.82 -18.86 -12.06
C PHE A 8 -24.04 -17.43 -11.53
N LEU A 9 -25.26 -17.06 -11.21
CA LEU A 9 -25.62 -15.74 -10.69
C LEU A 9 -25.22 -15.54 -9.22
N GLY A 10 -25.13 -16.63 -8.47
CA GLY A 10 -24.65 -16.65 -7.07
C GLY A 10 -23.16 -16.88 -6.93
N TRP A 11 -22.43 -17.00 -8.06
CA TRP A 11 -20.98 -17.23 -8.03
C TRP A 11 -20.25 -16.07 -7.36
N GLN A 12 -19.46 -16.42 -6.36
CA GLN A 12 -18.56 -15.47 -5.71
C GLN A 12 -17.11 -15.78 -6.11
N PRO A 13 -16.28 -14.75 -6.30
CA PRO A 13 -14.87 -14.96 -6.60
C PRO A 13 -14.19 -15.76 -5.50
N ASN A 14 -13.45 -16.80 -5.89
CA ASN A 14 -12.58 -17.52 -4.95
C ASN A 14 -11.27 -16.75 -4.83
N VAL A 15 -11.18 -15.90 -3.80
CA VAL A 15 -10.02 -15.04 -3.56
C VAL A 15 -9.00 -15.79 -2.71
N PRO A 16 -7.71 -15.78 -3.10
CA PRO A 16 -6.66 -16.43 -2.31
C PRO A 16 -6.49 -15.82 -0.92
N HIS A 17 -6.18 -16.66 0.08
CA HIS A 17 -6.02 -16.28 1.49
C HIS A 17 -4.58 -15.88 1.85
N THR A 18 -3.66 -15.80 0.90
CA THR A 18 -2.26 -15.41 1.12
C THR A 18 -1.91 -14.17 0.33
N PRO A 19 -1.04 -13.27 0.86
CA PRO A 19 -0.63 -12.06 0.14
C PRO A 19 -0.03 -12.35 -1.24
N SER A 20 0.84 -13.36 -1.38
CA SER A 20 1.41 -13.75 -2.68
C SER A 20 0.35 -14.28 -3.66
N GLY A 21 -0.57 -15.11 -3.17
CA GLY A 21 -1.70 -15.59 -3.97
C GLY A 21 -2.61 -14.44 -4.43
N LEU A 22 -2.93 -13.54 -3.50
CA LEU A 22 -3.73 -12.35 -3.79
C LEU A 22 -3.05 -11.44 -4.81
N ALA A 23 -1.74 -11.22 -4.70
CA ALA A 23 -0.97 -10.43 -5.65
C ALA A 23 -1.09 -10.98 -7.08
N LYS A 24 -0.90 -12.29 -7.24
CA LYS A 24 -1.03 -13.00 -8.53
C LYS A 24 -2.47 -13.01 -9.05
N TYR A 25 -3.45 -13.00 -8.16
CA TYR A 25 -4.86 -12.94 -8.51
C TYR A 25 -5.28 -11.55 -8.97
N LEU A 26 -4.83 -10.49 -8.31
CA LEU A 26 -5.17 -9.11 -8.66
C LEU A 26 -4.45 -8.61 -9.92
N ALA A 27 -3.25 -9.10 -10.20
CA ALA A 27 -2.45 -8.64 -11.34
C ALA A 27 -3.17 -8.74 -12.70
N PRO A 28 -3.82 -9.86 -13.10
CA PRO A 28 -4.58 -9.93 -14.34
C PRO A 28 -5.81 -9.02 -14.36
N LEU A 29 -6.47 -8.80 -13.22
CA LEU A 29 -7.61 -7.89 -13.12
C LEU A 29 -7.16 -6.43 -13.31
N SER A 30 -6.04 -6.05 -12.69
CA SER A 30 -5.42 -4.75 -12.92
C SER A 30 -4.98 -4.54 -14.37
N ARG A 31 -4.40 -5.56 -15.02
CA ARG A 31 -4.06 -5.48 -16.46
C ARG A 31 -5.29 -5.28 -17.33
N PHE A 32 -6.39 -5.95 -17.00
CA PHE A 32 -7.64 -5.78 -17.72
C PHE A 32 -8.15 -4.34 -17.58
N LEU A 33 -8.16 -3.80 -16.35
CA LEU A 33 -8.53 -2.39 -16.13
C LEU A 33 -7.58 -1.43 -16.88
N ARG A 34 -6.26 -1.68 -16.89
CA ARG A 34 -5.30 -0.91 -17.68
C ARG A 34 -5.69 -0.91 -19.17
N SER A 35 -6.03 -2.07 -19.74
CA SER A 35 -6.42 -2.17 -21.14
C SER A 35 -7.71 -1.40 -21.44
N GLU A 36 -8.69 -1.37 -20.52
CA GLU A 36 -9.88 -0.53 -20.67
C GLU A 36 -9.52 0.96 -20.66
N VAL A 37 -8.60 1.39 -19.78
CA VAL A 37 -8.11 2.78 -19.74
C VAL A 37 -7.42 3.14 -21.05
N GLU A 38 -6.53 2.29 -21.56
CA GLU A 38 -5.85 2.50 -22.85
C GLU A 38 -6.85 2.63 -24.00
N ASN A 39 -7.88 1.80 -24.01
CA ASN A 39 -8.95 1.88 -25.02
C ASN A 39 -9.76 3.19 -24.88
N ALA A 40 -10.14 3.57 -23.68
CA ALA A 40 -10.89 4.81 -23.42
C ALA A 40 -10.10 6.06 -23.79
N LEU A 41 -8.77 6.08 -23.56
CA LEU A 41 -7.88 7.18 -23.97
C LEU A 41 -7.87 7.38 -25.50
N GLY A 42 -8.07 6.32 -26.28
CA GLY A 42 -8.17 6.40 -27.74
C GLY A 42 -9.48 6.97 -28.25
N LEU A 43 -10.51 7.19 -27.39
CA LEU A 43 -11.81 7.69 -27.78
C LEU A 43 -11.89 9.22 -27.66
N PRO A 44 -12.29 9.94 -28.73
CA PRO A 44 -12.47 11.39 -28.67
C PRO A 44 -13.49 11.80 -27.60
N GLY A 45 -13.10 12.68 -26.70
CA GLY A 45 -13.98 13.24 -25.67
C GLY A 45 -14.31 12.29 -24.52
N SER A 46 -13.54 11.20 -24.35
CA SER A 46 -13.72 10.31 -23.20
C SER A 46 -13.47 11.03 -21.87
N ALA A 47 -14.22 10.65 -20.84
CA ALA A 47 -14.02 11.16 -19.49
C ALA A 47 -12.65 10.74 -18.92
N VAL A 48 -12.19 9.54 -19.29
CA VAL A 48 -10.85 9.05 -18.95
C VAL A 48 -9.76 9.91 -19.61
N GLY A 49 -9.97 10.35 -20.88
CA GLY A 49 -9.05 11.26 -21.59
C GLY A 49 -8.97 12.65 -20.92
N LEU A 50 -10.10 13.20 -20.49
CA LEU A 50 -10.13 14.46 -19.73
C LEU A 50 -9.38 14.32 -18.40
N LEU A 51 -9.65 13.24 -17.67
CA LEU A 51 -8.95 12.94 -16.41
C LEU A 51 -7.43 12.78 -16.59
N ALA A 52 -6.99 12.14 -17.67
CA ALA A 52 -5.59 12.02 -18.02
C ALA A 52 -4.93 13.39 -18.28
N GLY A 53 -5.67 14.30 -18.91
CA GLY A 53 -5.23 15.68 -19.11
C GLY A 53 -5.00 16.42 -17.80
N GLU A 54 -5.95 16.34 -16.87
CA GLU A 54 -5.83 16.93 -15.53
C GLU A 54 -4.68 16.30 -14.73
N TRP A 55 -4.55 14.97 -14.76
CA TRP A 55 -3.46 14.25 -14.10
C TRP A 55 -2.09 14.72 -14.56
N ARG A 56 -1.89 14.88 -15.88
CA ARG A 56 -0.65 15.39 -16.45
C ARG A 56 -0.37 16.82 -16.01
N GLN A 57 -1.39 17.66 -15.99
CA GLN A 57 -1.21 19.06 -15.61
C GLN A 57 -0.72 19.23 -14.17
N PHE A 58 -1.20 18.38 -13.24
CA PHE A 58 -0.94 18.56 -11.81
C PHE A 58 0.15 17.66 -11.24
N PHE A 59 0.37 16.47 -11.82
CA PHE A 59 1.24 15.48 -11.19
C PHE A 59 2.40 15.04 -12.07
N PHE A 60 2.16 14.70 -13.33
CA PHE A 60 3.16 14.07 -14.20
C PHE A 60 3.10 14.63 -15.62
N PRO A 61 3.65 15.83 -15.88
CA PRO A 61 3.56 16.49 -17.19
C PRO A 61 4.11 15.65 -18.36
N ASP A 62 5.13 14.85 -18.10
CA ASP A 62 5.81 14.03 -19.10
C ASP A 62 5.23 12.61 -19.27
N SER A 63 4.08 12.33 -18.67
CA SER A 63 3.47 11.00 -18.73
C SER A 63 2.70 10.81 -20.04
N ASP A 64 3.07 9.75 -20.78
CA ASP A 64 2.30 9.27 -21.94
C ASP A 64 1.05 8.49 -21.52
N ASP A 65 0.22 8.10 -22.50
CA ASP A 65 -1.02 7.37 -22.27
C ASP A 65 -0.80 6.02 -21.60
N ALA A 66 0.26 5.31 -21.96
CA ALA A 66 0.57 4.00 -21.39
C ALA A 66 0.98 4.13 -19.91
N LYS A 67 1.78 5.15 -19.57
CA LYS A 67 2.15 5.43 -18.17
C LYS A 67 0.96 5.87 -17.33
N PHE A 68 0.07 6.68 -17.90
CA PHE A 68 -1.17 7.06 -17.21
C PHE A 68 -2.05 5.85 -16.95
N ALA A 69 -2.30 5.01 -17.98
CA ALA A 69 -3.14 3.81 -17.85
C ALA A 69 -2.58 2.84 -16.80
N ASP A 70 -1.25 2.68 -16.78
CA ASP A 70 -0.55 1.86 -15.80
C ASP A 70 -0.71 2.43 -14.38
N ALA A 71 -0.45 3.73 -14.19
CA ALA A 71 -0.61 4.40 -12.91
C ALA A 71 -2.05 4.35 -12.41
N TYR A 72 -3.04 4.57 -13.30
CA TYR A 72 -4.46 4.47 -12.99
C TYR A 72 -4.83 3.09 -12.46
N ALA A 73 -4.52 2.04 -13.22
CA ALA A 73 -4.89 0.67 -12.85
C ALA A 73 -4.26 0.22 -11.54
N GLN A 74 -2.99 0.51 -11.33
CA GLN A 74 -2.30 0.20 -10.07
C GLN A 74 -2.89 1.00 -8.91
N THR A 75 -3.10 2.31 -9.08
CA THR A 75 -3.62 3.18 -8.01
C THR A 75 -5.00 2.72 -7.55
N VAL A 76 -5.92 2.48 -8.48
CA VAL A 76 -7.27 2.00 -8.16
C VAL A 76 -7.20 0.64 -7.45
N THR A 77 -6.41 -0.30 -7.97
CA THR A 77 -6.26 -1.63 -7.35
C THR A 77 -5.76 -1.55 -5.92
N TYR A 78 -4.70 -0.78 -5.67
CA TYR A 78 -4.11 -0.67 -4.34
C TYR A 78 -4.94 0.16 -3.37
N ALA A 79 -5.57 1.23 -3.85
CA ALA A 79 -6.46 2.03 -3.01
C ALA A 79 -7.68 1.22 -2.55
N MET A 80 -8.31 0.47 -3.46
CA MET A 80 -9.44 -0.40 -3.11
C MET A 80 -9.03 -1.55 -2.18
N LEU A 81 -7.86 -2.18 -2.41
CA LEU A 81 -7.31 -3.19 -1.52
C LEU A 81 -7.09 -2.64 -0.11
N LEU A 82 -6.43 -1.49 0.00
CA LEU A 82 -6.19 -0.85 1.29
C LEU A 82 -7.47 -0.44 2.00
N ALA A 83 -8.45 0.09 1.26
CA ALA A 83 -9.76 0.41 1.82
C ALA A 83 -10.44 -0.84 2.41
N ARG A 84 -10.38 -1.97 1.68
CA ARG A 84 -10.92 -3.25 2.18
C ARG A 84 -10.21 -3.72 3.43
N LEU A 85 -8.88 -3.70 3.44
CA LEU A 85 -8.08 -4.09 4.62
C LEU A 85 -8.26 -3.13 5.80
N SER A 86 -8.61 -1.87 5.54
CA SER A 86 -8.96 -0.87 6.56
C SER A 86 -10.41 -0.97 7.05
N GLY A 87 -11.16 -1.97 6.59
CA GLY A 87 -12.51 -2.27 7.07
C GLY A 87 -13.65 -1.64 6.27
N ALA A 88 -13.41 -1.15 5.04
CA ALA A 88 -14.48 -0.67 4.18
C ALA A 88 -15.46 -1.83 3.86
N PRO A 89 -16.76 -1.69 4.19
CA PRO A 89 -17.75 -2.75 3.96
C PRO A 89 -18.11 -2.87 2.47
N LYS A 90 -18.03 -1.74 1.76
CA LYS A 90 -18.23 -1.63 0.30
C LYS A 90 -17.07 -0.88 -0.32
N LEU A 91 -16.75 -1.25 -1.54
CA LEU A 91 -15.63 -0.65 -2.29
C LEU A 91 -16.12 0.27 -3.42
N ASP A 92 -17.27 0.89 -3.24
CA ASP A 92 -17.58 2.10 -4.01
C ASP A 92 -16.49 3.15 -3.76
N PRO A 93 -15.98 3.85 -4.78
CA PRO A 93 -14.85 4.78 -4.63
C PRO A 93 -15.07 5.84 -3.55
N THR A 94 -16.31 6.32 -3.40
CA THR A 94 -16.65 7.34 -2.38
C THR A 94 -16.54 6.77 -0.96
N GLU A 95 -17.09 5.60 -0.73
CA GLU A 95 -17.03 4.94 0.58
C GLU A 95 -15.63 4.41 0.90
N ALA A 96 -14.94 3.86 -0.08
CA ALA A 96 -13.56 3.44 0.05
C ALA A 96 -12.64 4.62 0.39
N ALA A 97 -12.80 5.75 -0.31
CA ALA A 97 -12.05 6.97 -0.02
C ALA A 97 -12.31 7.52 1.38
N LYS A 98 -13.55 7.51 1.87
CA LYS A 98 -13.88 7.92 3.26
C LYS A 98 -13.15 7.05 4.28
N THR A 99 -13.06 5.75 4.02
CA THR A 99 -12.35 4.83 4.93
C THR A 99 -10.84 5.11 4.92
N LEU A 100 -10.27 5.41 3.76
CA LEU A 100 -8.85 5.74 3.61
C LEU A 100 -8.48 7.12 4.18
N ASP A 101 -9.40 8.08 4.18
CA ASP A 101 -9.12 9.48 4.53
C ASP A 101 -8.53 9.63 5.94
N LYS A 102 -8.85 8.72 6.84
CA LYS A 102 -8.34 8.73 8.22
C LYS A 102 -6.83 8.49 8.32
N ASN A 103 -6.28 7.65 7.46
CA ASN A 103 -4.90 7.18 7.56
C ASN A 103 -4.08 7.37 6.27
N ASN A 104 -4.73 7.60 5.14
CA ASN A 104 -4.13 7.67 3.80
C ASN A 104 -4.80 8.75 2.94
N GLY A 105 -4.80 10.00 3.41
CA GLY A 105 -5.50 11.11 2.76
C GLY A 105 -5.14 11.31 1.28
N LEU A 106 -3.87 11.11 0.90
CA LEU A 106 -3.44 11.21 -0.50
C LEU A 106 -4.12 10.14 -1.37
N LEU A 107 -4.11 8.89 -0.94
CA LEU A 107 -4.78 7.80 -1.66
C LEU A 107 -6.30 7.98 -1.70
N ALA A 108 -6.89 8.50 -0.62
CA ALA A 108 -8.31 8.82 -0.58
C ALA A 108 -8.68 9.87 -1.63
N GLN A 109 -7.93 10.96 -1.72
CA GLN A 109 -8.15 12.01 -2.71
C GLN A 109 -7.93 11.49 -4.14
N THR A 110 -6.87 10.72 -4.35
CA THR A 110 -6.57 10.10 -5.65
C THR A 110 -7.68 9.14 -6.07
N LEU A 111 -8.18 8.30 -5.16
CA LEU A 111 -9.29 7.40 -5.47
C LEU A 111 -10.59 8.14 -5.80
N LYS A 112 -10.88 9.25 -5.11
CA LYS A 112 -12.02 10.12 -5.45
C LYS A 112 -11.89 10.69 -6.86
N LEU A 113 -10.69 11.16 -7.22
CA LEU A 113 -10.42 11.71 -8.54
C LEU A 113 -10.55 10.64 -9.62
N LEU A 114 -9.87 9.51 -9.45
CA LEU A 114 -9.84 8.42 -10.43
C LEU A 114 -11.17 7.65 -10.51
N GLY A 115 -11.93 7.61 -9.44
CA GLY A 115 -13.24 6.96 -9.35
C GLY A 115 -14.44 7.84 -9.73
N HIS A 116 -14.21 8.96 -10.42
CA HIS A 116 -15.30 9.84 -10.87
C HIS A 116 -16.31 9.09 -11.73
N ASP A 117 -17.60 9.35 -11.53
CA ASP A 117 -18.69 8.56 -12.09
C ASP A 117 -18.63 8.38 -13.61
N ASP A 118 -18.22 9.40 -14.36
CA ASP A 118 -18.18 9.32 -15.82
C ASP A 118 -17.01 8.47 -16.31
N ALA A 119 -15.81 8.61 -15.73
CA ALA A 119 -14.68 7.72 -16.03
C ALA A 119 -14.98 6.27 -15.63
N ARG A 120 -15.66 6.06 -14.49
CA ARG A 120 -16.07 4.74 -14.03
C ARG A 120 -17.07 4.05 -14.96
N LYS A 121 -17.97 4.79 -15.60
CA LYS A 121 -18.90 4.23 -16.61
C LYS A 121 -18.16 3.70 -17.83
N GLU A 122 -17.10 4.38 -18.26
CA GLU A 122 -16.26 3.95 -19.38
C GLU A 122 -15.42 2.71 -19.06
N LEU A 123 -15.10 2.51 -17.76
CA LEU A 123 -14.26 1.42 -17.24
C LEU A 123 -15.07 0.39 -16.42
N ALA A 124 -16.38 0.27 -16.72
CA ALA A 124 -17.30 -0.43 -15.83
C ALA A 124 -16.94 -1.89 -15.57
N VAL A 125 -16.48 -2.62 -16.58
CA VAL A 125 -16.24 -4.06 -16.46
C VAL A 125 -15.03 -4.35 -15.58
N GLY A 126 -13.89 -3.75 -15.86
CA GLY A 126 -12.66 -3.96 -15.07
C GLY A 126 -12.80 -3.45 -13.66
N PHE A 127 -13.47 -2.30 -13.50
CA PHE A 127 -13.72 -1.73 -12.18
C PHE A 127 -14.61 -2.63 -11.33
N GLU A 128 -15.75 -3.11 -11.87
CA GLU A 128 -16.64 -4.03 -11.17
C GLU A 128 -16.01 -5.38 -10.86
N MET A 129 -15.19 -5.93 -11.76
CA MET A 129 -14.45 -7.18 -11.51
C MET A 129 -13.50 -7.03 -10.34
N LEU A 130 -12.74 -5.94 -10.28
CA LEU A 130 -11.86 -5.62 -9.17
C LEU A 130 -12.64 -5.44 -7.87
N GLN A 131 -13.71 -4.66 -7.91
CA GLN A 131 -14.57 -4.38 -6.76
C GLN A 131 -15.13 -5.66 -6.16
N ARG A 132 -15.78 -6.50 -6.96
CA ARG A 132 -16.38 -7.78 -6.51
C ARG A 132 -15.32 -8.72 -5.94
N SER A 133 -14.16 -8.78 -6.57
CA SER A 133 -13.05 -9.62 -6.11
C SER A 133 -12.52 -9.18 -4.75
N LEU A 134 -12.36 -7.88 -4.56
CA LEU A 134 -11.87 -7.33 -3.30
C LEU A 134 -12.94 -7.33 -2.21
N GLU A 135 -14.21 -7.17 -2.53
CA GLU A 135 -15.32 -7.32 -1.57
C GLU A 135 -15.46 -8.75 -1.04
N ALA A 136 -15.14 -9.75 -1.86
CA ALA A 136 -15.14 -11.16 -1.44
C ALA A 136 -13.93 -11.52 -0.54
N LEU A 137 -12.92 -10.66 -0.43
CA LEU A 137 -11.77 -10.87 0.44
C LEU A 137 -12.16 -10.71 1.91
N ASP A 138 -11.76 -11.68 2.76
CA ASP A 138 -11.86 -11.54 4.22
C ASP A 138 -10.63 -10.80 4.76
N PRO A 139 -10.77 -9.57 5.28
CA PRO A 139 -9.64 -8.83 5.85
C PRO A 139 -8.94 -9.57 6.99
N HIS A 140 -9.66 -10.39 7.75
CA HIS A 140 -9.11 -11.11 8.90
C HIS A 140 -8.01 -12.08 8.53
N ASP A 141 -8.09 -12.74 7.38
CA ASP A 141 -7.06 -13.66 6.89
C ASP A 141 -5.73 -12.97 6.63
N PHE A 142 -5.80 -11.68 6.25
CA PHE A 142 -4.63 -10.88 5.90
C PHE A 142 -4.09 -10.05 7.07
N LEU A 143 -4.95 -9.53 7.93
CA LEU A 143 -4.55 -8.72 9.09
C LEU A 143 -3.86 -9.55 10.17
N LYS A 144 -4.22 -10.84 10.29
CA LYS A 144 -3.54 -11.82 11.17
C LYS A 144 -2.24 -12.35 10.56
N SER A 145 -2.03 -12.15 9.27
CA SER A 145 -0.80 -12.58 8.62
C SER A 145 0.39 -11.76 9.15
N LYS A 146 1.54 -12.43 9.30
CA LYS A 146 2.76 -11.77 9.75
C LYS A 146 3.07 -10.60 8.82
N PRO A 147 3.47 -9.41 9.34
CA PRO A 147 3.78 -8.23 8.52
C PRO A 147 4.79 -8.50 7.39
N ASP A 148 5.63 -9.50 7.56
CA ASP A 148 6.62 -9.92 6.58
C ASP A 148 6.01 -10.55 5.31
N LEU A 149 4.75 -11.01 5.35
CA LEU A 149 4.07 -11.57 4.17
C LEU A 149 3.73 -10.50 3.12
N TRP A 150 3.55 -9.25 3.54
CA TRP A 150 3.31 -8.12 2.65
C TRP A 150 4.58 -7.62 1.95
N LEU A 151 5.74 -8.03 2.43
CA LEU A 151 7.03 -7.64 1.88
C LEU A 151 7.17 -8.01 0.41
N TYR A 152 6.75 -9.21 0.05
CA TYR A 152 6.84 -9.74 -1.31
C TYR A 152 5.60 -9.46 -2.17
N PHE A 153 4.53 -8.92 -1.58
CA PHE A 153 3.26 -8.71 -2.28
C PHE A 153 3.44 -7.90 -3.56
N TYR A 154 4.13 -6.77 -3.47
CA TYR A 154 4.32 -5.90 -4.63
C TYR A 154 5.23 -6.53 -5.69
N GLU A 155 6.26 -7.25 -5.28
CA GLU A 155 7.15 -7.97 -6.19
C GLU A 155 6.40 -9.09 -6.94
N ASP A 156 5.60 -9.87 -6.23
CA ASP A 156 4.76 -10.92 -6.80
C ASP A 156 3.68 -10.33 -7.72
N PHE A 157 3.10 -9.20 -7.34
CA PHE A 157 2.14 -8.48 -8.17
C PHE A 157 2.79 -8.03 -9.47
N LEU A 158 3.92 -7.30 -9.43
CA LEU A 158 4.59 -6.84 -10.64
C LEU A 158 5.12 -7.98 -11.51
N ALA A 159 5.61 -9.06 -10.92
CA ALA A 159 6.05 -10.23 -11.67
C ALA A 159 4.91 -10.84 -12.50
N ALA A 160 3.67 -10.78 -11.99
CA ALA A 160 2.49 -11.25 -12.68
C ALA A 160 1.82 -10.17 -13.54
N TYR A 161 1.92 -8.90 -13.16
CA TYR A 161 1.30 -7.75 -13.84
C TYR A 161 2.10 -7.33 -15.07
N ASP A 162 3.37 -6.99 -14.89
CA ASP A 162 4.30 -6.61 -15.97
C ASP A 162 5.75 -6.92 -15.57
N PRO A 163 6.31 -8.07 -16.02
CA PRO A 163 7.68 -8.45 -15.71
C PRO A 163 8.74 -7.45 -16.22
N LYS A 164 8.43 -6.70 -17.30
CA LYS A 164 9.34 -5.70 -17.84
C LYS A 164 9.38 -4.48 -16.94
N LEU A 165 8.21 -4.01 -16.50
CA LEU A 165 8.08 -2.88 -15.57
C LEU A 165 8.83 -3.16 -14.26
N ARG A 166 8.73 -4.40 -13.73
CA ARG A 166 9.47 -4.83 -12.56
C ARG A 166 10.98 -4.64 -12.73
N LYS A 167 11.51 -4.99 -13.91
CA LYS A 167 12.93 -4.89 -14.22
C LYS A 167 13.36 -3.43 -14.42
N ASP A 168 12.58 -2.65 -15.15
CA ASP A 168 12.89 -1.27 -15.50
C ASP A 168 12.88 -0.35 -14.28
N TYR A 169 12.00 -0.57 -13.32
CA TYR A 169 11.95 0.16 -12.05
C TYR A 169 12.85 -0.42 -10.95
N GLY A 170 13.57 -1.50 -11.22
CA GLY A 170 14.47 -2.11 -10.24
C GLY A 170 13.76 -2.62 -8.98
N VAL A 171 12.52 -3.10 -9.13
CA VAL A 171 11.72 -3.59 -7.99
C VAL A 171 12.24 -4.94 -7.55
N TYR A 172 13.24 -4.90 -6.68
CA TYR A 172 13.86 -6.06 -6.06
C TYR A 172 13.85 -5.91 -4.54
N TYR A 173 13.56 -7.01 -3.90
CA TYR A 173 13.58 -7.09 -2.45
C TYR A 173 15.03 -6.98 -1.90
N THR A 174 15.21 -6.17 -0.87
CA THR A 174 16.46 -6.14 -0.13
C THR A 174 16.42 -7.22 0.96
N PRO A 175 17.40 -8.15 1.01
CA PRO A 175 17.42 -9.21 2.02
C PRO A 175 17.31 -8.65 3.44
N ARG A 176 16.45 -9.27 4.24
CA ARG A 176 16.13 -8.81 5.59
C ARG A 176 17.37 -8.70 6.46
N GLU A 177 18.30 -9.63 6.33
CA GLU A 177 19.54 -9.67 7.09
C GLU A 177 20.42 -8.43 6.82
N VAL A 178 20.43 -7.97 5.56
CA VAL A 178 21.16 -6.74 5.16
C VAL A 178 20.52 -5.52 5.79
N VAL A 179 19.19 -5.41 5.71
CA VAL A 179 18.43 -4.30 6.29
C VAL A 179 18.62 -4.25 7.82
N GLU A 180 18.48 -5.39 8.50
CA GLU A 180 18.66 -5.48 9.95
C GLU A 180 20.08 -5.14 10.40
N LEU A 181 21.09 -5.55 9.62
CA LEU A 181 22.49 -5.19 9.89
C LEU A 181 22.69 -3.67 9.78
N GLN A 182 22.23 -3.07 8.69
CA GLN A 182 22.39 -1.64 8.44
C GLN A 182 21.62 -0.79 9.46
N VAL A 183 20.40 -1.17 9.80
CA VAL A 183 19.59 -0.49 10.83
C VAL A 183 20.27 -0.57 12.21
N ARG A 184 20.79 -1.74 12.58
CA ARG A 184 21.56 -1.88 13.85
C ARG A 184 22.81 -1.01 13.85
N LEU A 185 23.57 -1.03 12.77
CA LEU A 185 24.78 -0.21 12.64
C LEU A 185 24.44 1.29 12.75
N ALA A 186 23.44 1.77 12.03
CA ALA A 186 23.00 3.16 12.10
C ALA A 186 22.53 3.54 13.52
N SER A 187 21.77 2.66 14.18
CA SER A 187 21.33 2.86 15.57
C SER A 187 22.50 2.93 16.55
N GLU A 188 23.55 2.11 16.36
CA GLU A 188 24.77 2.17 17.18
C GLU A 188 25.58 3.45 16.94
N LEU A 189 25.66 3.92 15.69
CA LEU A 189 26.29 5.18 15.36
C LEU A 189 25.56 6.37 16.02
N LEU A 190 24.21 6.38 15.95
CA LEU A 190 23.39 7.38 16.64
C LEU A 190 23.69 7.39 18.14
N GLU A 191 23.81 6.24 18.77
CA GLU A 191 24.12 6.14 20.19
C GLU A 191 25.56 6.57 20.52
N LYS A 192 26.54 6.02 19.82
CA LYS A 192 27.96 6.17 20.18
C LYS A 192 28.55 7.51 19.72
N ARG A 193 28.08 8.06 18.60
CA ARG A 193 28.63 9.28 18.01
C ARG A 193 27.80 10.53 18.26
N PHE A 194 26.48 10.36 18.40
CA PHE A 194 25.54 11.48 18.53
C PHE A 194 24.82 11.51 19.88
N GLY A 195 25.14 10.60 20.80
CA GLY A 195 24.55 10.53 22.14
C GLY A 195 23.05 10.15 22.17
N LYS A 196 22.50 9.66 21.05
CA LYS A 196 21.10 9.29 20.90
C LYS A 196 20.85 7.90 21.46
N LYS A 197 20.65 7.82 22.78
CA LYS A 197 20.57 6.56 23.54
C LYS A 197 19.45 5.64 23.10
N LEU A 198 18.34 6.18 22.56
CA LEU A 198 17.21 5.43 22.02
C LEU A 198 17.34 5.16 20.51
N GLY A 199 18.47 5.52 19.87
CA GLY A 199 18.70 5.34 18.45
C GLY A 199 17.69 6.12 17.62
N PHE A 200 16.98 5.45 16.71
CA PHE A 200 15.95 6.06 15.85
C PHE A 200 14.75 6.63 16.63
N ALA A 201 14.51 6.16 17.84
CA ALA A 201 13.40 6.64 18.68
C ALA A 201 13.81 7.79 19.63
N ASP A 202 15.03 8.33 19.49
CA ASP A 202 15.49 9.44 20.29
C ASP A 202 14.99 10.80 19.78
N ASP A 203 14.96 11.79 20.67
CA ASP A 203 14.53 13.13 20.34
C ASP A 203 15.43 13.78 19.28
N GLY A 204 14.81 14.44 18.28
CA GLY A 204 15.50 15.14 17.21
C GLY A 204 16.22 14.23 16.19
N VAL A 205 15.93 12.93 16.19
CA VAL A 205 16.33 12.03 15.11
C VAL A 205 15.28 12.07 14.02
N VAL A 206 15.69 12.46 12.84
CA VAL A 206 14.85 12.44 11.62
C VAL A 206 15.35 11.32 10.72
N PHE A 207 14.45 10.47 10.29
CA PHE A 207 14.70 9.39 9.35
C PHE A 207 14.21 9.78 7.95
N LEU A 208 15.06 9.62 6.96
CA LEU A 208 14.70 9.82 5.55
C LEU A 208 15.14 8.61 4.74
N ASP A 209 14.18 8.03 4.01
CA ASP A 209 14.43 7.02 2.99
C ASP A 209 14.01 7.61 1.62
N PRO A 210 14.96 7.93 0.74
CA PRO A 210 14.67 8.57 -0.55
C PRO A 210 14.12 7.60 -1.61
N ALA A 211 14.08 6.30 -1.31
CA ALA A 211 13.58 5.25 -2.20
C ALA A 211 12.91 4.15 -1.37
N VAL A 212 11.84 4.54 -0.65
CA VAL A 212 11.26 3.76 0.45
C VAL A 212 10.71 2.39 0.01
N GLY A 213 10.35 2.25 -1.26
CA GLY A 213 9.77 1.02 -1.77
C GLY A 213 8.56 0.56 -0.96
N THR A 214 8.55 -0.68 -0.54
CA THR A 214 7.51 -1.25 0.35
C THR A 214 7.78 -1.00 1.84
N GLY A 215 8.64 -0.07 2.20
CA GLY A 215 8.88 0.36 3.58
C GLY A 215 9.78 -0.56 4.41
N THR A 216 10.67 -1.32 3.81
CA THR A 216 11.48 -2.31 4.54
C THR A 216 12.41 -1.68 5.56
N TYR A 217 13.14 -0.62 5.20
CA TYR A 217 14.01 0.10 6.11
C TYR A 217 13.26 0.85 7.22
N PRO A 218 12.24 1.67 6.93
CA PRO A 218 11.53 2.37 8.00
C PRO A 218 10.81 1.41 8.94
N VAL A 219 10.23 0.30 8.47
CA VAL A 219 9.62 -0.72 9.34
C VAL A 219 10.68 -1.35 10.26
N ALA A 220 11.87 -1.67 9.74
CA ALA A 220 12.95 -2.21 10.56
C ALA A 220 13.46 -1.18 11.59
N ALA A 221 13.57 0.09 11.20
CA ALA A 221 13.97 1.18 12.12
C ALA A 221 12.93 1.38 13.24
N VAL A 222 11.62 1.32 12.92
CA VAL A 222 10.54 1.38 13.93
C VAL A 222 10.65 0.21 14.90
N LYS A 223 10.70 -1.02 14.40
CA LYS A 223 10.82 -2.22 15.26
C LYS A 223 12.04 -2.15 16.16
N HIS A 224 13.20 -1.80 15.60
CA HIS A 224 14.44 -1.71 16.36
C HIS A 224 14.43 -0.58 17.39
N GLY A 225 13.94 0.61 17.01
CA GLY A 225 13.85 1.77 17.90
C GLY A 225 12.89 1.53 19.07
N LEU A 226 11.69 1.04 18.81
CA LEU A 226 10.68 0.79 19.85
C LEU A 226 11.06 -0.37 20.77
N GLU A 227 11.75 -1.39 20.27
CA GLU A 227 12.32 -2.44 21.13
C GLU A 227 13.39 -1.86 22.09
N LYS A 228 14.21 -0.93 21.62
CA LYS A 228 15.20 -0.23 22.44
C LYS A 228 14.53 0.64 23.51
N VAL A 229 13.43 1.33 23.15
CA VAL A 229 12.59 2.09 24.10
C VAL A 229 12.04 1.18 25.18
N ARG A 230 11.45 0.04 24.78
CA ARG A 230 10.88 -0.94 25.72
C ARG A 230 11.91 -1.44 26.71
N LYS A 231 13.13 -1.76 26.25
CA LYS A 231 14.22 -2.24 27.11
C LYS A 231 14.77 -1.18 28.06
N ARG A 232 14.86 0.08 27.63
CA ARG A 232 15.51 1.15 28.43
C ARG A 232 14.54 1.97 29.29
N SER A 233 13.31 2.18 28.79
CA SER A 233 12.33 3.09 29.39
C SER A 233 11.04 2.39 29.82
N GLY A 234 10.93 1.10 29.58
CA GLY A 234 9.74 0.30 29.86
C GLY A 234 8.65 0.41 28.79
N PRO A 235 7.64 -0.49 28.84
CA PRO A 235 6.58 -0.55 27.82
C PRO A 235 5.72 0.72 27.80
N GLY A 236 5.49 1.39 28.93
CA GLY A 236 4.69 2.61 29.00
C GLY A 236 5.21 3.79 28.17
N ALA A 237 6.52 3.81 27.83
CA ALA A 237 7.11 4.85 26.99
C ALA A 237 6.91 4.62 25.48
N VAL A 238 6.55 3.40 25.07
CA VAL A 238 6.45 3.00 23.65
C VAL A 238 5.42 3.83 22.88
N PRO A 239 4.18 4.08 23.37
CA PRO A 239 3.18 4.80 22.58
C PRO A 239 3.59 6.23 22.21
N ALA A 240 4.22 6.96 23.13
CA ALA A 240 4.70 8.32 22.90
C ALA A 240 5.83 8.33 21.86
N ARG A 241 6.79 7.40 21.98
CA ARG A 241 7.92 7.27 21.07
C ARG A 241 7.50 6.77 19.68
N ALA A 242 6.50 5.90 19.60
CA ALA A 242 5.95 5.45 18.32
C ALA A 242 5.32 6.63 17.54
N ARG A 243 4.58 7.52 18.21
CA ARG A 243 4.03 8.73 17.57
C ARG A 243 5.14 9.66 17.10
N GLN A 244 6.12 9.95 17.96
CA GLN A 244 7.26 10.77 17.60
C GLN A 244 8.03 10.22 16.40
N MET A 245 8.28 8.90 16.37
CA MET A 245 8.92 8.27 15.22
C MET A 245 8.08 8.44 13.94
N ALA A 246 6.77 8.27 14.01
CA ALA A 246 5.88 8.46 12.86
C ALA A 246 5.96 9.88 12.30
N GLU A 247 6.02 10.90 13.17
CA GLU A 247 6.15 12.31 12.78
C GLU A 247 7.52 12.65 12.15
N ASN A 248 8.56 11.94 12.56
CA ASN A 248 9.95 12.17 12.11
C ASN A 248 10.43 11.18 11.04
N MET A 249 9.56 10.33 10.52
CA MET A 249 9.88 9.42 9.42
C MET A 249 9.35 9.95 8.10
N HIS A 250 10.26 10.10 7.15
CA HIS A 250 9.98 10.56 5.80
C HIS A 250 10.46 9.53 4.79
N GLY A 251 9.66 9.33 3.74
CA GLY A 251 10.02 8.44 2.64
C GLY A 251 9.50 8.99 1.32
N PHE A 252 10.28 8.80 0.27
CA PHE A 252 9.87 9.12 -1.10
C PHE A 252 9.69 7.83 -1.88
N GLU A 253 8.58 7.74 -2.61
CA GLU A 253 8.29 6.65 -3.52
C GLU A 253 7.53 7.20 -4.73
N VAL A 254 7.97 6.85 -5.92
CA VAL A 254 7.37 7.29 -7.19
C VAL A 254 6.17 6.44 -7.56
N LEU A 255 6.19 5.15 -7.17
CA LEU A 255 5.17 4.18 -7.55
C LEU A 255 4.11 4.06 -6.45
N VAL A 256 2.86 4.21 -6.82
CA VAL A 256 1.73 4.18 -5.87
C VAL A 256 1.59 2.83 -5.16
N GLY A 257 1.87 1.72 -5.87
CA GLY A 257 1.79 0.38 -5.29
C GLY A 257 2.71 0.19 -4.07
N PRO A 258 4.05 0.36 -4.21
CA PRO A 258 4.97 0.28 -3.08
C PRO A 258 4.64 1.28 -1.98
N TYR A 259 4.30 2.53 -2.32
CA TYR A 259 3.86 3.55 -1.38
C TYR A 259 2.72 3.05 -0.50
N ALA A 260 1.68 2.49 -1.12
CA ALA A 260 0.52 1.95 -0.42
C ALA A 260 0.90 0.80 0.54
N VAL A 261 1.74 -0.12 0.07
CA VAL A 261 2.25 -1.23 0.89
C VAL A 261 3.12 -0.73 2.04
N ALA A 262 3.98 0.28 1.81
CA ALA A 262 4.79 0.89 2.86
C ALA A 262 3.93 1.49 3.96
N HIS A 263 2.89 2.24 3.60
CA HIS A 263 1.94 2.80 4.56
C HIS A 263 1.25 1.72 5.40
N LEU A 264 0.72 0.67 4.76
CA LEU A 264 0.08 -0.44 5.46
C LEU A 264 1.04 -1.08 6.47
N ARG A 265 2.26 -1.41 6.04
CA ARG A 265 3.26 -2.08 6.88
C ARG A 265 3.74 -1.20 8.04
N LEU A 266 3.94 0.09 7.80
CA LEU A 266 4.33 1.05 8.84
C LEU A 266 3.21 1.22 9.88
N THR A 267 1.97 1.40 9.44
CA THR A 267 0.81 1.49 10.35
C THR A 267 0.71 0.23 11.20
N GLN A 268 0.78 -0.96 10.62
CA GLN A 268 0.75 -2.21 11.35
C GLN A 268 1.91 -2.36 12.35
N ALA A 269 3.12 -1.92 11.99
CA ALA A 269 4.27 -1.99 12.88
C ALA A 269 4.14 -1.05 14.09
N LEU A 270 3.64 0.16 13.88
CA LEU A 270 3.41 1.15 14.92
C LEU A 270 2.26 0.75 15.85
N GLU A 271 1.12 0.38 15.29
CA GLU A 271 -0.07 -0.06 16.06
C GLU A 271 0.21 -1.35 16.84
N GLY A 272 0.90 -2.32 16.22
CA GLY A 272 1.31 -3.55 16.87
C GLY A 272 2.17 -3.26 18.10
N ALA A 273 3.20 -2.42 17.96
CA ALA A 273 4.07 -2.05 19.09
C ALA A 273 3.31 -1.32 20.20
N MET A 274 2.36 -0.44 19.85
CA MET A 274 1.53 0.27 20.84
C MET A 274 0.56 -0.67 21.58
N ASN A 275 -0.02 -1.65 20.88
CA ASN A 275 -0.94 -2.62 21.46
C ASN A 275 -0.20 -3.60 22.39
N ASP A 276 0.98 -4.09 21.97
CA ASP A 276 1.84 -4.93 22.78
C ASP A 276 2.29 -4.20 24.06
N ALA A 277 2.57 -2.90 23.97
CA ALA A 277 2.94 -2.08 25.11
C ALA A 277 1.78 -1.90 26.11
N LYS A 278 0.54 -1.71 25.61
CA LYS A 278 -0.66 -1.63 26.45
C LYS A 278 -0.91 -2.96 27.18
N ALA A 279 -0.80 -4.08 26.47
CA ALA A 279 -0.98 -5.42 27.05
C ALA A 279 0.09 -5.74 28.13
N ALA A 280 1.29 -5.20 28.02
CA ALA A 280 2.38 -5.39 28.98
C ALA A 280 2.31 -4.43 30.18
N ALA A 281 1.49 -3.38 30.13
CA ALA A 281 1.32 -2.38 31.18
C ALA A 281 0.07 -2.59 32.03
N GLY A 282 -0.88 -3.43 31.60
CA GLY A 282 -2.12 -3.81 32.31
C GLY A 282 -2.04 -5.16 32.93
#